data_d123a8cf0b18558dd734de3f287b9da3
#
_entry.id   d123a8cf0b18558dd734de3f287b9da3
#
_cell.length_a   1.000
_cell.length_b   1.000
_cell.length_c   1.000
_cell.angle_alpha   90.00
_cell.angle_beta   90.00
_cell.angle_gamma   90.00
#
_symmetry.space_group_name_H-M   'P 1'
#
loop_
_entity.id
_entity.type
_entity.pdbx_description
1 polymer ?
#
loop_
_entity_poly.entity_id
_entity_poly.type
_entity_poly.pdbx_seq_one_letter_code
_entity_poly.pdbx_strand_id
1 'polypeptide(L)' 'MKMKYRIKGVEASDDVWYFVVQVRRWFGWVNIKKFQDPDDEDYALRCAVELLEKLNEEI' A
#
# COMPACT_ATOMS: atom_id res chain seq x y z
N MET A 1 -11.28 -1.88 18.13
CA MET A 1 -10.70 -0.62 17.70
C MET A 1 -10.27 -0.69 16.25
N LYS A 2 -10.65 0.31 15.46
CA LYS A 2 -10.36 0.32 14.03
C LYS A 2 -8.92 0.75 13.78
N MET A 3 -8.18 -0.03 13.02
CA MET A 3 -6.82 0.32 12.62
C MET A 3 -6.83 1.27 11.44
N LYS A 4 -5.84 2.12 11.36
CA LYS A 4 -5.67 3.02 10.22
C LYS A 4 -4.71 2.42 9.22
N TYR A 5 -5.08 2.47 7.96
CA TYR A 5 -4.26 1.97 6.85
C TYR A 5 -4.05 3.09 5.83
N ARG A 6 -2.96 2.99 5.11
CA ARG A 6 -2.69 3.92 4.01
C ARG A 6 -1.87 3.26 2.93
N ILE A 7 -1.83 3.89 1.75
CA ILE A 7 -0.97 3.49 0.66
C ILE A 7 0.11 4.55 0.50
N LYS A 8 1.37 4.12 0.43
CA LYS A 8 2.49 5.00 0.19
C LYS A 8 3.13 4.67 -1.15
N GLY A 9 3.25 5.67 -2.04
CA GLY A 9 3.99 5.52 -3.28
C GLY A 9 5.46 5.81 -3.04
N VAL A 10 6.33 4.94 -3.53
CA VAL A 10 7.77 5.09 -3.36
C VAL A 10 8.45 4.96 -4.72
N GLU A 11 9.34 5.90 -5.03
CA GLU A 11 10.15 5.83 -6.24
C GLU A 11 11.35 4.94 -5.99
N ALA A 12 11.40 3.80 -6.67
CA ALA A 12 12.47 2.84 -6.50
C ALA A 12 13.69 3.18 -7.35
N SER A 13 13.46 3.72 -8.55
CA SER A 13 14.49 4.18 -9.46
C SER A 13 13.84 5.10 -10.49
N ASP A 14 14.59 5.54 -11.50
CA ASP A 14 14.05 6.43 -12.53
C ASP A 14 12.80 5.80 -13.16
N ASP A 15 11.68 6.48 -13.03
CA ASP A 15 10.39 6.08 -13.60
C ASP A 15 9.84 4.73 -13.11
N VAL A 16 10.42 4.18 -12.04
CA VAL A 16 9.92 2.93 -11.46
C VAL A 16 9.38 3.22 -10.07
N TRP A 17 8.09 2.94 -9.88
CA TRP A 17 7.40 3.17 -8.63
C TRP A 17 6.84 1.87 -8.08
N TYR A 18 6.74 1.81 -6.76
CA TYR A 18 5.98 0.74 -6.13
C TYR A 18 5.10 1.34 -5.04
N PHE A 19 4.10 0.58 -4.63
CA PHE A 19 3.13 1.02 -3.66
C PHE A 19 3.14 0.08 -2.47
N VAL A 20 3.08 0.65 -1.27
CA VAL A 20 3.14 -0.12 -0.03
C VAL A 20 1.89 0.18 0.78
N VAL A 21 1.18 -0.87 1.18
CA VAL A 21 0.08 -0.74 2.11
C VAL A 21 0.66 -0.79 3.51
N GLN A 22 0.31 0.20 4.33
CA GLN A 22 0.85 0.36 5.67
C GLN A 22 -0.26 0.42 6.71
N VAL A 23 0.04 -0.03 7.91
CA VAL A 23 -0.86 0.08 9.06
C VAL A 23 -0.21 0.96 10.11
N ARG A 24 -1.04 1.78 10.76
CA ARG A 24 -0.56 2.64 11.84
C ARG A 24 -0.44 1.87 13.15
N ARG A 25 0.73 1.93 13.74
CA ARG A 25 0.99 1.41 15.09
C ARG A 25 1.36 2.57 16.00
N TRP A 26 1.46 2.29 17.31
CA TRP A 26 1.83 3.32 18.28
C TRP A 26 3.24 3.91 18.02
N PHE A 27 4.12 3.14 17.40
CA PHE A 27 5.47 3.57 17.07
C PHE A 27 5.64 4.06 15.64
N GLY A 28 4.56 4.13 14.88
CA GLY A 28 4.58 4.64 13.51
C GLY A 28 3.91 3.72 12.51
N TRP A 29 4.27 3.87 11.25
CA TRP A 29 3.68 3.09 10.16
C TRP A 29 4.51 1.84 9.87
N VAL A 30 3.83 0.71 9.69
CA VAL A 30 4.46 -0.57 9.41
C VAL A 30 4.00 -1.06 8.03
N ASN A 31 4.94 -1.51 7.22
CA ASN A 31 4.63 -2.05 5.89
C ASN A 31 3.96 -3.41 6.02
N ILE A 32 2.80 -3.56 5.38
CA ILE A 32 2.08 -4.84 5.35
C ILE A 32 2.42 -5.58 4.08
N LYS A 33 2.29 -4.91 2.93
CA LYS A 33 2.51 -5.54 1.65
C LYS A 33 2.96 -4.51 0.62
N LYS A 34 3.86 -4.96 -0.26
CA LYS A 34 4.39 -4.15 -1.34
C LYS A 34 3.83 -4.64 -2.66
N PHE A 35 3.40 -3.70 -3.49
CA PHE A 35 2.91 -4.00 -4.84
C PHE A 35 3.78 -3.28 -5.85
N GLN A 36 4.35 -4.03 -6.78
CA GLN A 36 5.21 -3.47 -7.80
C GLN A 36 4.95 -4.16 -9.13
N ASP A 37 4.68 -3.37 -10.16
CA ASP A 37 4.57 -3.86 -11.52
C ASP A 37 5.28 -2.86 -12.43
N PRO A 38 6.49 -3.17 -12.88
CA PRO A 38 7.27 -2.22 -13.69
C PRO A 38 6.63 -1.91 -15.05
N ASP A 39 5.76 -2.79 -15.53
CA ASP A 39 5.09 -2.58 -16.82
C ASP A 39 3.74 -1.87 -16.68
N ASP A 40 3.13 -1.92 -15.50
CA ASP A 40 1.80 -1.33 -15.29
C ASP A 40 1.64 -0.84 -13.86
N GLU A 41 2.02 0.42 -13.64
CA GLU A 41 1.90 1.05 -12.34
C GLU A 41 0.45 1.17 -11.88
N ASP A 42 -0.46 1.40 -12.82
CA ASP A 42 -1.87 1.53 -12.50
C ASP A 42 -2.42 0.23 -11.94
N TYR A 43 -1.97 -0.89 -12.48
CA TYR A 43 -2.39 -2.19 -11.97
C TYR A 43 -1.87 -2.41 -10.55
N ALA A 44 -0.61 -2.06 -10.29
CA ALA A 44 -0.03 -2.18 -8.97
C ALA A 44 -0.80 -1.33 -7.96
N LEU A 45 -1.14 -0.10 -8.33
CA LEU A 45 -1.92 0.78 -7.46
C LEU A 45 -3.31 0.21 -7.21
N ARG A 46 -3.94 -0.34 -8.24
CA ARG A 46 -5.26 -0.95 -8.09
C ARG A 46 -5.24 -2.11 -7.10
N CYS A 47 -4.22 -2.96 -7.18
CA CYS A 47 -4.07 -4.07 -6.24
C CYS A 47 -3.91 -3.56 -4.81
N ALA A 48 -3.13 -2.51 -4.62
CA ALA A 48 -2.94 -1.91 -3.31
C ALA A 48 -4.25 -1.35 -2.77
N VAL A 49 -5.02 -0.67 -3.61
CA VAL A 49 -6.32 -0.09 -3.21
C VAL A 49 -7.29 -1.20 -2.82
N GLU A 50 -7.33 -2.29 -3.58
CA GLU A 50 -8.20 -3.42 -3.26
C GLU A 50 -7.87 -4.03 -1.91
N LEU A 51 -6.59 -4.18 -1.61
CA LEU A 51 -6.18 -4.68 -0.29
C LEU A 51 -6.57 -3.70 0.81
N LEU A 52 -6.36 -2.41 0.58
CA LEU A 52 -6.72 -1.38 1.55
C LEU A 52 -8.21 -1.43 1.88
N GLU A 53 -9.05 -1.56 0.86
CA GLU A 53 -10.50 -1.63 1.05
C GLU A 53 -10.87 -2.87 1.85
N LYS A 54 -10.24 -4.01 1.55
CA LYS A 54 -10.48 -5.25 2.28
C LYS A 54 -10.12 -5.12 3.75
N LEU A 55 -8.99 -4.51 4.04
CA LEU A 55 -8.56 -4.31 5.42
C LEU A 55 -9.50 -3.38 6.18
N ASN A 56 -10.02 -2.37 5.51
CA ASN A 56 -10.98 -1.44 6.12
C ASN A 56 -12.35 -2.07 6.35
N GLU A 57 -12.70 -3.10 5.59
CA GLU A 57 -13.96 -3.82 5.78
C GLU A 57 -13.91 -4.78 6.96
N GLU A 58 -12.73 -5.23 7.34
CA GLU A 58 -12.56 -6.14 8.48
C GLU A 58 -12.59 -5.33 9.77
N ILE A 59 -13.65 -5.53 10.51
CA ILE A 59 -13.87 -4.83 11.79
C ILE A 59 -13.79 -5.81 12.95
#